data_f1fc8d8e8140b6ea4e013fa26cd56780
#
_entry.id   f1fc8d8e8140b6ea4e013fa26cd56780
#
_cell.length_a   1.000
_cell.length_b   1.000
_cell.length_c   1.000
_cell.angle_alpha   90.00
_cell.angle_beta   90.00
_cell.angle_gamma   90.00
#
_symmetry.space_group_name_H-M   'P 1'
#
loop_
_entity.id
_entity.type
_entity.pdbx_description
1 polymer ?
#
loop_
_entity_poly.entity_id
_entity_poly.type
_entity_poly.pdbx_seq_one_letter_code
_entity_poly.pdbx_strand_id
1 'polypeptide(L)'
;MDYSVAIRTLGKAGAKYQILLNSLVVQTIRPKQVFVYIAENYPLPQETIGIEKYIYVPKGMVSQRALSYPEIDTEYILFLDDDVYLPVDGVEKLYNALVSRGADVVSPDVFYNAQRSGANKFMMAVSARMWPRKDDKKWAYKVMRSSGYSYNSNPSQDIYESQSNAGPCFFCSKENFLKIRFQDEKWLEHCSYPLGEDQVMFYKMFRTGLKQLTVFNTGIEHMDAGTTLMSEDKERALLYSDFRFKTIFWYRFIFKPERNIFKKIWCCMSILYAFLFAFMISTLKLRFDILKVKCSAIKSGIEFIRSNEYKSLPLI
;
A
#
# COMPACT_ATOMS: atom_id res chain seq x y z
N MET A 1 8.23 19.42 -17.01
CA MET A 1 8.04 18.89 -15.65
C MET A 1 9.38 18.38 -15.13
N ASP A 2 9.73 18.76 -13.90
CA ASP A 2 10.93 18.26 -13.24
C ASP A 2 10.53 17.30 -12.12
N TYR A 3 10.97 16.05 -12.23
CA TYR A 3 10.76 15.04 -11.20
C TYR A 3 12.02 14.19 -11.02
N SER A 4 12.18 13.66 -9.81
CA SER A 4 13.17 12.65 -9.48
C SER A 4 12.50 11.31 -9.21
N VAL A 5 13.24 10.24 -9.38
CA VAL A 5 12.81 8.89 -9.05
C VAL A 5 13.41 8.48 -7.70
N ALA A 6 12.59 7.85 -6.85
CA ALA A 6 12.99 7.25 -5.59
C ALA A 6 12.67 5.75 -5.62
N ILE A 7 13.67 4.91 -5.85
CA ILE A 7 13.54 3.44 -5.87
C ILE A 7 13.94 2.89 -4.51
N ARG A 8 13.11 2.07 -3.88
CA ARG A 8 13.49 1.29 -2.70
C ARG A 8 13.86 -0.14 -3.10
N THR A 9 14.93 -0.68 -2.55
CA THR A 9 15.40 -2.02 -2.87
C THR A 9 16.16 -2.69 -1.71
N LEU A 10 16.19 -4.02 -1.77
CA LEU A 10 17.14 -4.86 -1.01
C LEU A 10 18.32 -5.31 -1.88
N GLY A 11 18.45 -4.79 -3.10
CA GLY A 11 19.51 -5.17 -4.05
C GLY A 11 19.42 -6.61 -4.57
N LYS A 12 18.20 -7.19 -4.58
CA LYS A 12 17.99 -8.62 -4.92
C LYS A 12 17.01 -8.87 -6.05
N ALA A 13 16.48 -7.82 -6.70
CA ALA A 13 15.48 -7.97 -7.75
C ALA A 13 16.07 -8.46 -9.10
N GLY A 14 17.39 -8.34 -9.30
CA GLY A 14 18.08 -8.90 -10.46
C GLY A 14 17.53 -8.36 -11.78
N ALA A 15 17.23 -9.26 -12.72
CA ALA A 15 16.75 -8.89 -14.06
C ALA A 15 15.54 -7.96 -14.06
N LYS A 16 14.67 -8.01 -13.05
CA LYS A 16 13.50 -7.11 -12.94
C LYS A 16 13.94 -5.69 -12.66
N TYR A 17 14.94 -5.52 -11.81
CA TYR A 17 15.51 -4.21 -11.55
C TYR A 17 16.16 -3.61 -12.83
N GLN A 18 16.85 -4.43 -13.65
CA GLN A 18 17.35 -3.97 -14.93
C GLN A 18 16.23 -3.56 -15.89
N ILE A 19 15.10 -4.29 -15.90
CA ILE A 19 13.93 -3.91 -16.71
C ILE A 19 13.37 -2.56 -16.26
N LEU A 20 13.24 -2.34 -14.94
CA LEU A 20 12.84 -1.05 -14.40
C LEU A 20 13.78 0.06 -14.85
N LEU A 21 15.09 -0.09 -14.65
CA LEU A 21 16.09 0.92 -15.02
C LEU A 21 16.04 1.25 -16.52
N ASN A 22 15.98 0.24 -17.38
CA ASN A 22 15.86 0.42 -18.83
C ASN A 22 14.57 1.16 -19.19
N SER A 23 13.47 0.88 -18.49
CA SER A 23 12.18 1.53 -18.74
C SER A 23 12.19 3.02 -18.37
N LEU A 24 13.01 3.44 -17.40
CA LEU A 24 13.15 4.85 -17.03
C LEU A 24 13.88 5.68 -18.11
N VAL A 25 14.87 5.10 -18.79
CA VAL A 25 15.66 5.80 -19.83
C VAL A 25 14.82 6.13 -21.05
N VAL A 26 13.84 5.28 -21.38
CA VAL A 26 13.03 5.43 -22.60
C VAL A 26 11.73 6.22 -22.38
N GLN A 27 11.48 6.72 -21.17
CA GLN A 27 10.28 7.51 -20.90
C GLN A 27 10.21 8.77 -21.78
N THR A 28 9.00 9.11 -22.26
CA THR A 28 8.72 10.37 -22.99
C THR A 28 9.07 11.59 -22.13
N ILE A 29 8.82 11.51 -20.81
CA ILE A 29 9.25 12.51 -19.83
C ILE A 29 10.30 11.83 -18.94
N ARG A 30 11.57 12.19 -19.14
CA ARG A 30 12.68 11.59 -18.40
C ARG A 30 12.85 12.18 -17.00
N PRO A 31 13.23 11.38 -16.01
CA PRO A 31 13.55 11.89 -14.68
C PRO A 31 14.82 12.76 -14.72
N LYS A 32 14.85 13.78 -13.88
CA LYS A 32 16.05 14.62 -13.67
C LYS A 32 17.14 13.85 -12.93
N GLN A 33 16.75 13.02 -11.96
CA GLN A 33 17.66 12.23 -11.13
C GLN A 33 16.99 10.91 -10.75
N VAL A 34 17.80 9.87 -10.55
CA VAL A 34 17.37 8.55 -10.07
C VAL A 34 18.13 8.24 -8.77
N PHE A 35 17.41 8.17 -7.68
CA PHE A 35 17.94 7.79 -6.37
C PHE A 35 17.46 6.39 -6.00
N VAL A 36 18.38 5.58 -5.47
CA VAL A 36 18.13 4.20 -5.08
C VAL A 36 18.43 4.05 -3.60
N TYR A 37 17.39 3.84 -2.81
CA TYR A 37 17.43 3.68 -1.36
C TYR A 37 17.59 2.21 -1.00
N ILE A 38 18.80 1.83 -0.64
CA ILE A 38 19.17 0.44 -0.31
C ILE A 38 19.11 0.25 1.19
N ALA A 39 18.53 -0.86 1.64
CA ALA A 39 18.58 -1.23 3.04
C ALA A 39 20.03 -1.47 3.51
N GLU A 40 20.38 -0.94 4.68
CA GLU A 40 21.68 -1.18 5.32
C GLU A 40 22.00 -2.67 5.43
N ASN A 41 23.26 -3.02 5.25
CA ASN A 41 23.76 -4.41 5.23
C ASN A 41 23.30 -5.25 4.03
N TYR A 42 22.79 -4.64 2.98
CA TYR A 42 22.51 -5.29 1.70
C TYR A 42 23.51 -4.84 0.62
N PRO A 43 23.84 -5.72 -0.34
CA PRO A 43 24.78 -5.37 -1.41
C PRO A 43 24.15 -4.38 -2.39
N LEU A 44 25.02 -3.62 -3.08
CA LEU A 44 24.59 -2.88 -4.27
C LEU A 44 24.08 -3.85 -5.34
N PRO A 45 23.00 -3.49 -6.07
CA PRO A 45 22.62 -4.23 -7.27
C PRO A 45 23.77 -4.28 -8.28
N GLN A 46 23.86 -5.37 -9.02
CA GLN A 46 24.82 -5.47 -10.13
C GLN A 46 24.29 -4.78 -11.40
N GLU A 47 22.98 -4.70 -11.50
CA GLU A 47 22.25 -4.06 -12.58
C GLU A 47 22.39 -2.53 -12.48
N THR A 48 22.67 -1.87 -13.61
CA THR A 48 22.85 -0.41 -13.67
C THR A 48 22.62 0.13 -15.09
N ILE A 49 22.29 1.40 -15.17
CA ILE A 49 22.31 2.22 -16.39
C ILE A 49 23.27 3.42 -16.23
N GLY A 50 24.00 3.49 -15.11
CA GLY A 50 25.06 4.45 -14.85
C GLY A 50 24.62 5.85 -14.43
N ILE A 51 23.34 6.09 -14.13
CA ILE A 51 22.80 7.39 -13.68
C ILE A 51 22.26 7.35 -12.25
N GLU A 52 22.23 6.19 -11.62
CA GLU A 52 21.70 5.97 -10.29
C GLU A 52 22.62 6.54 -9.21
N LYS A 53 22.02 7.16 -8.21
CA LYS A 53 22.67 7.57 -6.97
C LYS A 53 22.20 6.69 -5.83
N TYR A 54 23.10 5.90 -5.27
CA TYR A 54 22.78 4.94 -4.21
C TYR A 54 22.92 5.56 -2.83
N ILE A 55 21.92 5.32 -1.97
CA ILE A 55 21.84 5.83 -0.60
C ILE A 55 21.47 4.67 0.32
N TYR A 56 22.31 4.39 1.32
CA TYR A 56 21.98 3.40 2.34
C TYR A 56 21.05 4.00 3.41
N VAL A 57 20.00 3.24 3.74
CA VAL A 57 18.97 3.65 4.70
C VAL A 57 18.61 2.49 5.62
N PRO A 58 18.04 2.74 6.81
CA PRO A 58 17.58 1.68 7.70
C PRO A 58 16.61 0.73 7.01
N LYS A 59 16.81 -0.58 7.22
CA LYS A 59 15.93 -1.60 6.66
C LYS A 59 14.54 -1.52 7.29
N GLY A 60 13.51 -1.58 6.46
CA GLY A 60 12.12 -1.68 6.90
C GLY A 60 11.17 -1.15 5.83
N MET A 61 9.95 -1.67 5.78
CA MET A 61 8.98 -1.24 4.77
C MET A 61 8.52 0.21 4.97
N VAL A 62 8.44 0.69 6.22
CA VAL A 62 8.21 2.10 6.54
C VAL A 62 9.54 2.86 6.51
N SER A 63 10.58 2.31 7.14
CA SER A 63 11.87 2.97 7.31
C SER A 63 12.56 3.32 5.99
N GLN A 64 12.46 2.47 4.96
CA GLN A 64 13.01 2.76 3.62
C GLN A 64 12.18 3.77 2.80
N ARG A 65 10.96 4.07 3.22
CA ARG A 65 10.07 5.01 2.49
C ARG A 65 9.83 6.30 3.28
N ALA A 66 9.81 6.26 4.59
CA ALA A 66 9.56 7.41 5.46
C ALA A 66 10.81 8.28 5.65
N LEU A 67 11.43 8.70 4.55
CA LEU A 67 12.63 9.53 4.51
C LEU A 67 12.27 11.00 4.28
N SER A 68 13.20 11.90 4.56
CA SER A 68 13.05 13.35 4.29
C SER A 68 13.48 13.75 2.87
N TYR A 69 14.19 12.86 2.17
CA TYR A 69 14.67 13.05 0.81
C TYR A 69 15.46 14.37 0.60
N PRO A 70 16.45 14.68 1.43
CA PRO A 70 17.16 15.97 1.36
C PRO A 70 17.92 16.16 0.04
N GLU A 71 18.35 15.07 -0.59
CA GLU A 71 19.06 15.05 -1.86
C GLU A 71 18.18 15.31 -3.09
N ILE A 72 16.85 15.22 -2.94
CA ILE A 72 15.90 15.48 -4.02
C ILE A 72 15.54 16.96 -4.03
N ASP A 73 15.88 17.65 -5.12
CA ASP A 73 15.64 19.09 -5.33
C ASP A 73 14.41 19.36 -6.24
N THR A 74 13.84 18.32 -6.85
CA THR A 74 12.64 18.45 -7.68
C THR A 74 11.37 18.53 -6.85
N GLU A 75 10.33 19.20 -7.38
CA GLU A 75 9.02 19.32 -6.75
C GLU A 75 8.35 17.95 -6.59
N TYR A 76 8.41 17.12 -7.64
CA TYR A 76 7.74 15.83 -7.69
C TYR A 76 8.70 14.66 -7.54
N ILE A 77 8.20 13.59 -6.94
CA ILE A 77 8.88 12.31 -6.80
C ILE A 77 8.01 11.20 -7.37
N LEU A 78 8.59 10.39 -8.25
CA LEU A 78 8.07 9.08 -8.64
C LEU A 78 8.66 8.03 -7.70
N PHE A 79 7.84 7.49 -6.82
CA PHE A 79 8.22 6.41 -5.90
C PHE A 79 8.02 5.08 -6.58
N LEU A 80 9.05 4.22 -6.54
CA LEU A 80 9.05 2.91 -7.19
C LEU A 80 9.60 1.82 -6.27
N ASP A 81 9.05 0.62 -6.41
CA ASP A 81 9.70 -0.61 -5.98
C ASP A 81 10.63 -1.11 -7.10
N ASP A 82 11.56 -2.01 -6.78
CA ASP A 82 12.63 -2.44 -7.69
C ASP A 82 12.19 -3.48 -8.75
N ASP A 83 10.91 -3.79 -8.82
CA ASP A 83 10.30 -4.77 -9.71
C ASP A 83 9.09 -4.20 -10.50
N VAL A 84 9.15 -2.92 -10.84
CA VAL A 84 8.12 -2.24 -11.65
C VAL A 84 8.58 -2.07 -13.09
N TYR A 85 7.70 -2.36 -14.05
CA TYR A 85 7.86 -2.03 -15.46
C TYR A 85 7.05 -0.78 -15.81
N LEU A 86 7.65 0.16 -16.55
CA LEU A 86 7.04 1.39 -17.02
C LEU A 86 7.02 1.40 -18.56
N PRO A 87 5.84 1.43 -19.23
CA PRO A 87 5.76 1.72 -20.67
C PRO A 87 6.35 3.10 -20.98
N VAL A 88 6.73 3.32 -22.24
CA VAL A 88 7.40 4.56 -22.71
C VAL A 88 6.64 5.84 -22.32
N ASP A 89 5.31 5.82 -22.29
CA ASP A 89 4.42 6.92 -21.93
C ASP A 89 3.83 6.82 -20.52
N GLY A 90 4.31 5.86 -19.71
CA GLY A 90 3.72 5.55 -18.41
C GLY A 90 3.75 6.72 -17.44
N VAL A 91 4.90 7.38 -17.29
CA VAL A 91 5.05 8.56 -16.41
C VAL A 91 4.25 9.74 -16.94
N GLU A 92 4.22 9.95 -18.27
CA GLU A 92 3.43 11.01 -18.89
C GLU A 92 1.93 10.86 -18.62
N LYS A 93 1.39 9.64 -18.71
CA LYS A 93 -0.01 9.35 -18.36
C LYS A 93 -0.32 9.68 -16.89
N LEU A 94 0.56 9.32 -15.96
CA LEU A 94 0.41 9.66 -14.54
C LEU A 94 0.42 11.18 -14.33
N TYR A 95 1.37 11.87 -14.94
CA TYR A 95 1.49 13.32 -14.82
C TYR A 95 0.27 14.04 -15.41
N ASN A 96 -0.16 13.64 -16.60
CA ASN A 96 -1.34 14.23 -17.24
C ASN A 96 -2.60 14.02 -16.39
N ALA A 97 -2.76 12.87 -15.76
CA ALA A 97 -3.85 12.62 -14.82
C ALA A 97 -3.77 13.54 -13.59
N LEU A 98 -2.56 13.71 -13.01
CA LEU A 98 -2.32 14.59 -11.86
C LEU A 98 -2.73 16.03 -12.18
N VAL A 99 -2.24 16.58 -13.28
CA VAL A 99 -2.48 17.98 -13.67
C VAL A 99 -3.93 18.20 -14.10
N SER A 100 -4.43 17.37 -15.04
CA SER A 100 -5.77 17.57 -15.63
C SER A 100 -6.90 17.42 -14.62
N ARG A 101 -6.68 16.68 -13.55
CA ARG A 101 -7.66 16.45 -12.48
C ARG A 101 -7.39 17.26 -11.22
N GLY A 102 -6.32 18.05 -11.18
CA GLY A 102 -5.89 18.77 -9.98
C GLY A 102 -5.73 17.81 -8.79
N ALA A 103 -4.97 16.73 -8.98
CA ALA A 103 -4.73 15.74 -7.96
C ALA A 103 -3.40 16.00 -7.25
N ASP A 104 -3.28 15.52 -6.01
CA ASP A 104 -2.07 15.60 -5.19
C ASP A 104 -1.21 14.34 -5.31
N VAL A 105 -1.86 13.19 -5.56
CA VAL A 105 -1.23 11.88 -5.64
C VAL A 105 -1.88 11.06 -6.76
N VAL A 106 -1.06 10.42 -7.57
CA VAL A 106 -1.52 9.53 -8.64
C VAL A 106 -0.76 8.22 -8.59
N SER A 107 -1.49 7.12 -8.69
CA SER A 107 -0.91 5.76 -8.79
C SER A 107 -1.50 5.04 -10.01
N PRO A 108 -0.73 4.17 -10.68
CA PRO A 108 -1.30 3.28 -11.69
C PRO A 108 -2.10 2.16 -11.04
N ASP A 109 -3.04 1.56 -11.79
CA ASP A 109 -3.53 0.23 -11.46
C ASP A 109 -2.51 -0.82 -11.87
N VAL A 110 -1.82 -1.42 -10.89
CA VAL A 110 -0.82 -2.46 -11.11
C VAL A 110 -1.40 -3.88 -11.01
N PHE A 111 -2.70 -4.01 -10.78
CA PHE A 111 -3.38 -5.31 -10.60
C PHE A 111 -4.28 -5.70 -11.76
N TYR A 112 -4.26 -4.97 -12.86
CA TYR A 112 -5.17 -5.23 -13.98
C TYR A 112 -4.98 -6.64 -14.58
N ASN A 113 -3.77 -7.19 -14.51
CA ASN A 113 -3.45 -8.56 -14.93
C ASN A 113 -3.80 -9.63 -13.88
N ALA A 114 -4.06 -9.24 -12.63
CA ALA A 114 -4.40 -10.14 -11.55
C ALA A 114 -5.90 -10.52 -11.60
N GLN A 115 -6.33 -11.26 -12.62
CA GLN A 115 -7.71 -11.72 -12.73
C GLN A 115 -8.06 -12.67 -11.58
N ARG A 116 -8.97 -12.23 -10.72
CA ARG A 116 -9.49 -13.07 -9.64
C ARG A 116 -10.70 -13.88 -10.16
N SER A 117 -10.72 -15.17 -9.89
CA SER A 117 -11.87 -16.04 -10.23
C SER A 117 -13.16 -15.53 -9.56
N GLY A 118 -14.33 -15.80 -10.18
CA GLY A 118 -15.63 -15.32 -9.68
C GLY A 118 -15.91 -15.72 -8.24
N ALA A 119 -15.53 -16.94 -7.81
CA ALA A 119 -15.68 -17.41 -6.43
C ALA A 119 -14.82 -16.60 -5.44
N ASN A 120 -13.57 -16.32 -5.76
CA ASN A 120 -12.68 -15.51 -4.92
C ASN A 120 -13.16 -14.05 -4.84
N LYS A 121 -13.67 -13.49 -5.93
CA LYS A 121 -14.26 -12.15 -5.97
C LYS A 121 -15.48 -12.05 -5.06
N PHE A 122 -16.38 -13.03 -5.13
CA PHE A 122 -17.56 -13.11 -4.26
C PHE A 122 -17.16 -13.24 -2.79
N MET A 123 -16.25 -14.17 -2.45
CA MET A 123 -15.79 -14.38 -1.08
C MET A 123 -15.13 -13.11 -0.50
N MET A 124 -14.33 -12.38 -1.27
CA MET A 124 -13.75 -11.11 -0.84
C MET A 124 -14.83 -10.04 -0.60
N ALA A 125 -15.82 -9.95 -1.48
CA ALA A 125 -16.91 -9.00 -1.31
C ALA A 125 -17.72 -9.29 -0.04
N VAL A 126 -18.04 -10.54 0.24
CA VAL A 126 -18.81 -10.95 1.42
C VAL A 126 -18.00 -10.86 2.72
N SER A 127 -16.69 -11.20 2.69
CA SER A 127 -15.84 -11.21 3.89
C SER A 127 -15.53 -9.82 4.44
N ALA A 128 -15.49 -8.81 3.59
CA ALA A 128 -15.14 -7.45 3.99
C ALA A 128 -16.37 -6.56 4.28
N ARG A 129 -17.57 -6.99 3.92
CA ARG A 129 -18.77 -6.16 3.95
C ARG A 129 -19.93 -6.87 4.61
N MET A 130 -20.44 -6.33 5.69
CA MET A 130 -21.69 -6.76 6.30
C MET A 130 -22.90 -6.46 5.40
N TRP A 131 -22.79 -5.48 4.50
CA TRP A 131 -23.85 -5.05 3.59
C TRP A 131 -23.26 -4.62 2.23
N PRO A 132 -23.69 -5.19 1.08
CA PRO A 132 -23.23 -4.75 -0.23
C PRO A 132 -23.68 -3.31 -0.52
N ARG A 133 -22.74 -2.44 -0.89
CA ARG A 133 -23.05 -1.06 -1.31
C ARG A 133 -23.00 -0.93 -2.83
N LYS A 134 -23.95 -0.17 -3.38
CA LYS A 134 -24.00 0.17 -4.81
C LYS A 134 -22.95 1.24 -5.23
N ASP A 135 -22.36 1.98 -4.28
CA ASP A 135 -21.58 3.20 -4.54
C ASP A 135 -20.09 3.01 -4.86
N ASP A 136 -19.66 1.80 -5.16
CA ASP A 136 -18.23 1.57 -5.42
C ASP A 136 -17.77 2.06 -6.81
N LYS A 137 -18.71 2.52 -7.63
CA LYS A 137 -18.42 3.07 -8.97
C LYS A 137 -17.63 4.39 -8.95
N LYS A 138 -17.56 5.07 -7.81
CA LYS A 138 -16.80 6.31 -7.65
C LYS A 138 -15.32 6.05 -7.38
N TRP A 139 -14.99 4.93 -6.75
CA TRP A 139 -13.65 4.68 -6.19
C TRP A 139 -12.94 3.55 -6.91
N ALA A 140 -11.63 3.71 -7.18
CA ALA A 140 -10.78 2.57 -7.50
C ALA A 140 -10.53 1.72 -6.25
N TYR A 141 -10.09 2.37 -5.16
CA TYR A 141 -9.92 1.75 -3.85
C TYR A 141 -10.70 2.51 -2.79
N LYS A 142 -11.48 1.79 -2.00
CA LYS A 142 -12.23 2.35 -0.88
C LYS A 142 -11.90 1.60 0.41
N VAL A 143 -11.48 2.32 1.43
CA VAL A 143 -11.23 1.76 2.75
C VAL A 143 -12.55 1.44 3.45
N MET A 144 -12.65 0.21 3.97
CA MET A 144 -13.84 -0.33 4.59
C MET A 144 -13.84 -0.09 6.10
N ARG A 145 -15.04 0.00 6.71
CA ARG A 145 -15.16 0.11 8.16
C ARG A 145 -14.64 -1.09 8.94
N SER A 146 -14.44 -2.21 8.27
CA SER A 146 -13.79 -3.43 8.78
C SER A 146 -12.28 -3.47 8.62
N SER A 147 -11.65 -2.33 8.32
CA SER A 147 -10.21 -2.15 8.03
C SER A 147 -9.65 -2.81 6.78
N GLY A 148 -10.47 -3.49 6.00
CA GLY A 148 -10.08 -3.90 4.64
C GLY A 148 -10.29 -2.77 3.64
N TYR A 149 -10.04 -3.07 2.38
CA TYR A 149 -10.39 -2.18 1.26
C TYR A 149 -11.17 -2.95 0.19
N SER A 150 -11.98 -2.23 -0.57
CA SER A 150 -12.57 -2.72 -1.81
C SER A 150 -11.80 -2.18 -3.00
N TYR A 151 -11.68 -3.00 -4.04
CA TYR A 151 -11.03 -2.66 -5.30
C TYR A 151 -12.05 -2.74 -6.45
N ASN A 152 -12.04 -1.76 -7.34
CA ASN A 152 -12.84 -1.75 -8.54
C ASN A 152 -12.19 -2.61 -9.64
N SER A 153 -12.55 -3.89 -9.68
CA SER A 153 -12.00 -4.84 -10.65
C SER A 153 -12.66 -4.80 -12.02
N ASN A 154 -13.59 -3.89 -12.25
CA ASN A 154 -14.27 -3.72 -13.55
C ASN A 154 -14.49 -2.23 -13.83
N PRO A 155 -13.40 -1.48 -14.06
CA PRO A 155 -13.48 -0.04 -14.31
C PRO A 155 -14.17 0.22 -15.65
N SER A 156 -15.01 1.28 -15.69
CA SER A 156 -15.65 1.80 -16.90
C SER A 156 -15.04 3.13 -17.36
N GLN A 157 -14.05 3.64 -16.60
CA GLN A 157 -13.30 4.86 -16.87
C GLN A 157 -11.82 4.59 -16.60
N ASP A 158 -10.95 5.43 -17.16
CA ASP A 158 -9.51 5.29 -16.98
C ASP A 158 -9.00 5.90 -15.68
N ILE A 159 -9.75 6.80 -15.05
CA ILE A 159 -9.30 7.54 -13.86
C ILE A 159 -10.41 7.52 -12.80
N TYR A 160 -10.05 7.10 -11.59
CA TYR A 160 -10.93 7.09 -10.42
C TYR A 160 -10.27 7.76 -9.22
N GLU A 161 -11.09 8.34 -8.34
CA GLU A 161 -10.63 8.71 -6.99
C GLU A 161 -10.32 7.47 -6.15
N SER A 162 -9.39 7.60 -5.20
CA SER A 162 -8.97 6.52 -4.31
C SER A 162 -8.78 6.96 -2.88
N GLN A 163 -9.09 6.06 -1.94
CA GLN A 163 -8.79 6.22 -0.52
C GLN A 163 -7.54 5.41 -0.10
N SER A 164 -7.08 4.55 -0.98
CA SER A 164 -5.87 3.75 -0.87
C SER A 164 -5.38 3.45 -2.28
N ASN A 165 -4.13 3.01 -2.42
CA ASN A 165 -3.56 2.58 -3.68
C ASN A 165 -2.58 1.42 -3.42
N ALA A 166 -2.04 0.84 -4.49
CA ALA A 166 -0.88 -0.03 -4.40
C ALA A 166 0.40 0.80 -4.36
N GLY A 167 1.33 0.41 -3.51
CA GLY A 167 2.57 1.14 -3.24
C GLY A 167 3.76 0.96 -4.19
N PRO A 168 3.78 -0.05 -5.10
CA PRO A 168 4.93 -0.24 -5.97
C PRO A 168 5.24 0.93 -6.90
N CYS A 169 4.21 1.74 -7.26
CA CYS A 169 4.39 2.92 -8.09
C CYS A 169 3.39 4.01 -7.70
N PHE A 170 3.89 5.20 -7.38
CA PHE A 170 3.03 6.38 -7.23
C PHE A 170 3.83 7.67 -7.44
N PHE A 171 3.11 8.72 -7.81
CA PHE A 171 3.65 10.01 -8.14
C PHE A 171 3.00 11.10 -7.29
N CYS A 172 3.79 11.89 -6.58
CA CYS A 172 3.30 13.02 -5.79
C CYS A 172 4.39 14.07 -5.56
N SER A 173 4.01 15.25 -5.07
CA SER A 173 5.01 16.24 -4.63
C SER A 173 5.71 15.78 -3.35
N LYS A 174 6.99 16.14 -3.22
CA LYS A 174 7.79 15.90 -2.00
C LYS A 174 7.10 16.48 -0.77
N GLU A 175 6.58 17.70 -0.88
CA GLU A 175 5.87 18.39 0.21
C GLU A 175 4.65 17.58 0.69
N ASN A 176 3.80 17.13 -0.23
CA ASN A 176 2.62 16.34 0.11
C ASN A 176 2.97 15.01 0.76
N PHE A 177 4.04 14.36 0.30
CA PHE A 177 4.53 13.13 0.93
C PHE A 177 5.01 13.38 2.36
N LEU A 178 5.76 14.44 2.61
CA LEU A 178 6.28 14.74 3.95
C LEU A 178 5.18 15.14 4.94
N LYS A 179 4.10 15.77 4.48
CA LYS A 179 2.93 16.15 5.33
C LYS A 179 2.32 14.98 6.06
N ILE A 180 2.35 13.76 5.50
CA ILE A 180 1.72 12.60 6.13
C ILE A 180 2.51 12.03 7.31
N ARG A 181 3.76 12.47 7.52
CA ARG A 181 4.62 11.99 8.61
C ARG A 181 4.60 10.45 8.69
N PHE A 182 4.95 9.80 7.59
CA PHE A 182 4.83 8.35 7.49
C PHE A 182 5.72 7.60 8.50
N GLN A 183 6.80 8.22 8.98
CA GLN A 183 7.66 7.71 10.05
C GLN A 183 6.92 7.41 11.36
N ASP A 184 5.75 8.02 11.61
CA ASP A 184 4.93 7.75 12.80
C ASP A 184 4.31 6.34 12.79
N GLU A 185 4.34 5.64 11.65
CA GLU A 185 3.68 4.34 11.46
C GLU A 185 4.66 3.15 11.52
N LYS A 186 5.83 3.31 12.16
CA LYS A 186 6.84 2.24 12.33
C LYS A 186 6.32 1.00 13.06
N TRP A 187 5.22 1.10 13.80
CA TRP A 187 4.53 -0.05 14.39
C TRP A 187 4.15 -1.15 13.38
N LEU A 188 4.07 -0.81 12.09
CA LEU A 188 3.88 -1.76 11.00
C LEU A 188 5.03 -2.76 10.89
N GLU A 189 6.25 -2.37 11.30
CA GLU A 189 7.46 -3.18 11.21
C GLU A 189 7.62 -4.18 12.36
N HIS A 190 6.70 -4.20 13.35
CA HIS A 190 6.77 -5.09 14.52
C HIS A 190 6.42 -6.56 14.22
N CYS A 191 6.16 -6.91 12.98
CA CYS A 191 5.88 -8.28 12.53
C CYS A 191 6.99 -8.78 11.62
N SER A 192 7.22 -10.10 11.63
CA SER A 192 8.22 -10.74 10.76
C SER A 192 7.91 -10.61 9.26
N TYR A 193 6.61 -10.51 8.90
CA TYR A 193 6.13 -10.20 7.58
C TYR A 193 5.18 -9.00 7.64
N PRO A 194 5.70 -7.77 7.68
CA PRO A 194 4.88 -6.59 7.76
C PRO A 194 3.88 -6.49 6.60
N LEU A 195 2.67 -6.02 6.90
CA LEU A 195 1.58 -5.83 5.92
C LEU A 195 0.84 -4.53 6.19
N GLY A 196 0.21 -4.00 5.14
CA GLY A 196 -0.70 -2.86 5.24
C GLY A 196 -0.04 -1.50 5.16
N GLU A 197 1.24 -1.43 4.84
CA GLU A 197 2.01 -0.20 4.64
C GLU A 197 1.34 0.71 3.62
N ASP A 198 1.03 0.18 2.45
CA ASP A 198 0.39 0.93 1.37
C ASP A 198 -0.96 1.51 1.82
N GLN A 199 -1.79 0.66 2.46
CA GLN A 199 -3.09 1.11 2.95
C GLN A 199 -2.97 2.22 3.99
N VAL A 200 -2.00 2.14 4.91
CA VAL A 200 -1.76 3.17 5.91
C VAL A 200 -1.27 4.46 5.26
N MET A 201 -0.26 4.37 4.41
CA MET A 201 0.34 5.51 3.74
C MET A 201 -0.70 6.30 2.94
N PHE A 202 -1.39 5.63 2.03
CA PHE A 202 -2.39 6.29 1.18
C PHE A 202 -3.63 6.73 1.96
N TYR A 203 -4.05 5.96 2.99
CA TYR A 203 -5.17 6.40 3.81
C TYR A 203 -4.83 7.60 4.69
N LYS A 204 -3.58 7.74 5.15
CA LYS A 204 -3.09 8.99 5.78
C LYS A 204 -3.15 10.16 4.78
N MET A 205 -2.67 9.98 3.56
CA MET A 205 -2.79 10.99 2.50
C MET A 205 -4.25 11.42 2.30
N PHE A 206 -5.18 10.46 2.17
CA PHE A 206 -6.60 10.75 2.07
C PHE A 206 -7.15 11.50 3.29
N ARG A 207 -6.76 11.11 4.50
CA ARG A 207 -7.21 11.75 5.74
C ARG A 207 -6.65 13.15 5.96
N THR A 208 -5.49 13.46 5.40
CA THR A 208 -4.92 14.82 5.38
C THR A 208 -5.52 15.71 4.29
N GLY A 209 -6.51 15.21 3.55
CA GLY A 209 -7.24 15.96 2.52
C GLY A 209 -6.61 15.92 1.14
N LEU A 210 -5.54 15.15 0.92
CA LEU A 210 -4.91 15.00 -0.39
C LEU A 210 -5.84 14.24 -1.34
N LYS A 211 -6.04 14.80 -2.52
CA LYS A 211 -6.81 14.17 -3.59
C LYS A 211 -5.97 13.10 -4.29
N GLN A 212 -6.40 11.85 -4.19
CA GLN A 212 -5.70 10.72 -4.77
C GLN A 212 -6.47 10.12 -5.94
N LEU A 213 -5.74 9.73 -6.98
CA LEU A 213 -6.29 9.06 -8.15
C LEU A 213 -5.59 7.73 -8.39
N THR A 214 -6.34 6.77 -8.94
CA THR A 214 -5.80 5.58 -9.60
C THR A 214 -6.07 5.70 -11.10
N VAL A 215 -5.03 5.48 -11.90
CA VAL A 215 -5.10 5.52 -13.37
C VAL A 215 -5.03 4.10 -13.89
N PHE A 216 -6.10 3.68 -14.53
CA PHE A 216 -6.18 2.41 -15.24
C PHE A 216 -5.59 2.55 -16.65
N ASN A 217 -5.29 1.44 -17.30
CA ASN A 217 -4.78 1.41 -18.69
C ASN A 217 -3.44 2.15 -18.91
N THR A 218 -2.64 2.28 -17.84
CA THR A 218 -1.29 2.85 -17.97
C THR A 218 -0.30 1.89 -18.62
N GLY A 219 -0.53 0.58 -18.51
CA GLY A 219 0.41 -0.47 -18.85
C GLY A 219 1.60 -0.61 -17.88
N ILE A 220 1.58 0.12 -16.75
CA ILE A 220 2.57 -0.04 -15.68
C ILE A 220 2.29 -1.33 -14.93
N GLU A 221 3.32 -2.15 -14.73
CA GLU A 221 3.18 -3.49 -14.14
C GLU A 221 4.08 -3.66 -12.92
N HIS A 222 3.57 -4.34 -11.90
CA HIS A 222 4.34 -4.87 -10.78
C HIS A 222 4.65 -6.34 -11.08
N MET A 223 5.89 -6.64 -11.45
CA MET A 223 6.29 -7.92 -12.04
C MET A 223 6.21 -9.10 -11.05
N ASP A 224 6.25 -8.84 -9.76
CA ASP A 224 6.13 -9.87 -8.70
C ASP A 224 4.72 -10.07 -8.14
N ALA A 225 3.73 -9.38 -8.67
CA ALA A 225 2.37 -9.50 -8.18
C ALA A 225 1.85 -10.95 -8.26
N GLY A 226 1.72 -11.60 -7.10
CA GLY A 226 1.10 -12.93 -6.98
C GLY A 226 2.01 -14.15 -7.20
N THR A 227 3.33 -14.00 -7.37
CA THR A 227 4.25 -15.12 -7.68
C THR A 227 4.88 -15.81 -6.47
N THR A 228 4.63 -15.34 -5.26
CA THR A 228 5.32 -15.85 -4.06
C THR A 228 4.81 -17.22 -3.63
N LEU A 229 5.69 -18.25 -3.64
CA LEU A 229 5.42 -19.55 -3.05
C LEU A 229 5.10 -19.43 -1.56
N MET A 230 4.02 -20.08 -1.12
CA MET A 230 3.50 -20.01 0.24
C MET A 230 3.87 -21.25 1.02
N SER A 231 4.81 -21.15 1.96
CA SER A 231 5.01 -22.19 3.00
C SER A 231 3.97 -22.01 4.10
N GLU A 232 3.70 -23.07 4.89
CA GLU A 232 2.77 -22.99 6.02
C GLU A 232 3.20 -21.94 7.07
N ASP A 233 4.49 -21.85 7.37
CA ASP A 233 5.01 -20.88 8.33
C ASP A 233 4.85 -19.46 7.81
N LYS A 234 5.06 -19.24 6.51
CA LYS A 234 4.82 -17.96 5.87
C LYS A 234 3.34 -17.60 5.87
N GLU A 235 2.45 -18.57 5.59
CA GLU A 235 1.00 -18.36 5.69
C GLU A 235 0.60 -17.92 7.09
N ARG A 236 1.08 -18.61 8.14
CA ARG A 236 0.80 -18.27 9.54
C ARG A 236 1.32 -16.86 9.89
N ALA A 237 2.54 -16.52 9.49
CA ALA A 237 3.14 -15.22 9.75
C ALA A 237 2.39 -14.09 9.03
N LEU A 238 1.99 -14.28 7.78
CA LEU A 238 1.18 -13.32 7.03
C LEU A 238 -0.21 -13.13 7.64
N LEU A 239 -0.87 -14.22 8.04
CA LEU A 239 -2.17 -14.14 8.71
C LEU A 239 -2.09 -13.45 10.07
N TYR A 240 -1.02 -13.71 10.84
CA TYR A 240 -0.77 -12.99 12.08
C TYR A 240 -0.62 -11.48 11.83
N SER A 241 0.21 -11.11 10.88
CA SER A 241 0.45 -9.71 10.53
C SER A 241 -0.84 -9.02 10.03
N ASP A 242 -1.63 -9.68 9.19
CA ASP A 242 -2.88 -9.15 8.64
C ASP A 242 -3.92 -8.87 9.74
N PHE A 243 -4.14 -9.81 10.67
CA PHE A 243 -5.12 -9.61 11.74
C PHE A 243 -4.67 -8.60 12.80
N ARG A 244 -3.37 -8.57 13.13
CA ARG A 244 -2.78 -7.54 13.97
C ARG A 244 -2.91 -6.17 13.33
N PHE A 245 -2.50 -6.05 12.06
CA PHE A 245 -2.64 -4.83 11.27
C PHE A 245 -4.09 -4.33 11.23
N LYS A 246 -5.05 -5.18 10.86
CA LYS A 246 -6.47 -4.81 10.77
C LYS A 246 -7.02 -4.31 12.09
N THR A 247 -6.61 -4.90 13.21
CA THR A 247 -7.02 -4.48 14.56
C THR A 247 -6.52 -3.08 14.89
N ILE A 248 -5.22 -2.81 14.64
CA ILE A 248 -4.61 -1.51 14.94
C ILE A 248 -5.13 -0.45 13.96
N PHE A 249 -5.16 -0.76 12.66
CA PHE A 249 -5.66 0.14 11.63
C PHE A 249 -7.12 0.55 11.91
N TRP A 250 -7.99 -0.42 12.21
CA TRP A 250 -9.37 -0.15 12.55
C TRP A 250 -9.51 0.82 13.72
N TYR A 251 -8.78 0.58 14.80
CA TYR A 251 -8.86 1.45 15.97
C TYR A 251 -8.32 2.85 15.67
N ARG A 252 -7.12 2.93 15.07
CA ARG A 252 -6.39 4.17 14.82
C ARG A 252 -7.06 5.07 13.79
N PHE A 253 -7.46 4.49 12.65
CA PHE A 253 -7.89 5.26 11.48
C PHE A 253 -9.41 5.31 11.28
N ILE A 254 -10.15 4.38 11.84
CA ILE A 254 -11.60 4.25 11.60
C ILE A 254 -12.40 4.55 12.86
N PHE A 255 -12.12 3.85 13.97
CA PHE A 255 -12.93 3.94 15.18
C PHE A 255 -12.61 5.20 16.01
N LYS A 256 -11.33 5.44 16.32
CA LYS A 256 -10.91 6.55 17.20
C LYS A 256 -11.28 7.93 16.65
N PRO A 257 -11.11 8.21 15.33
CA PRO A 257 -11.45 9.51 14.75
C PRO A 257 -12.96 9.72 14.54
N GLU A 258 -13.78 8.67 14.55
CA GLU A 258 -15.23 8.83 14.36
C GLU A 258 -15.86 9.46 15.61
N ARG A 259 -16.63 10.53 15.44
CA ARG A 259 -17.28 11.25 16.55
C ARG A 259 -18.71 10.82 16.77
N ASN A 260 -19.39 10.36 15.72
CA ASN A 260 -20.80 9.97 15.80
C ASN A 260 -20.95 8.57 16.44
N ILE A 261 -21.70 8.47 17.53
CA ILE A 261 -21.86 7.22 18.29
C ILE A 261 -22.48 6.09 17.46
N PHE A 262 -23.48 6.39 16.63
CA PHE A 262 -24.12 5.38 15.78
C PHE A 262 -23.15 4.85 14.72
N LYS A 263 -22.31 5.73 14.15
CA LYS A 263 -21.25 5.33 13.22
C LYS A 263 -20.16 4.52 13.94
N LYS A 264 -19.81 4.84 15.19
CA LYS A 264 -18.90 4.03 16.01
C LYS A 264 -19.44 2.62 16.21
N ILE A 265 -20.71 2.48 16.61
CA ILE A 265 -21.37 1.17 16.76
C ILE A 265 -21.28 0.41 15.43
N TRP A 266 -21.57 1.08 14.31
CA TRP A 266 -21.48 0.45 13.00
C TRP A 266 -20.05 0.03 12.62
N CYS A 267 -19.02 0.78 13.01
CA CYS A 267 -17.63 0.39 12.85
C CYS A 267 -17.28 -0.86 13.68
N CYS A 268 -17.76 -0.93 14.94
CA CYS A 268 -17.59 -2.12 15.78
C CYS A 268 -18.29 -3.36 15.18
N MET A 269 -19.52 -3.23 14.72
CA MET A 269 -20.25 -4.32 14.06
C MET A 269 -19.53 -4.78 12.79
N SER A 270 -18.98 -3.85 12.02
CA SER A 270 -18.28 -4.17 10.76
C SER A 270 -16.99 -4.98 10.99
N ILE A 271 -16.16 -4.60 11.96
CA ILE A 271 -14.93 -5.36 12.26
C ILE A 271 -15.24 -6.72 12.90
N LEU A 272 -16.24 -6.75 13.80
CA LEU A 272 -16.69 -7.99 14.42
C LEU A 272 -17.21 -8.98 13.37
N TYR A 273 -18.04 -8.51 12.44
CA TYR A 273 -18.50 -9.32 11.31
C TYR A 273 -17.34 -9.90 10.50
N ALA A 274 -16.38 -9.07 10.12
CA ALA A 274 -15.23 -9.53 9.31
C ALA A 274 -14.41 -10.59 10.05
N PHE A 275 -14.19 -10.43 11.36
CA PHE A 275 -13.45 -11.40 12.16
C PHE A 275 -14.24 -12.69 12.38
N LEU A 276 -15.53 -12.59 12.71
CA LEU A 276 -16.39 -13.77 12.86
C LEU A 276 -16.48 -14.57 11.56
N PHE A 277 -16.62 -13.89 10.42
CA PHE A 277 -16.63 -14.54 9.12
C PHE A 277 -15.30 -15.28 8.86
N ALA A 278 -14.15 -14.62 9.13
CA ALA A 278 -12.85 -15.24 8.96
C ALA A 278 -12.62 -16.42 9.92
N PHE A 279 -13.19 -16.39 11.12
CA PHE A 279 -13.13 -17.50 12.09
C PHE A 279 -14.01 -18.65 11.63
N MET A 280 -15.24 -18.36 11.18
CA MET A 280 -16.14 -19.37 10.62
C MET A 280 -15.48 -20.15 9.47
N ILE A 281 -14.84 -19.45 8.52
CA ILE A 281 -14.12 -20.09 7.42
C ILE A 281 -12.98 -20.99 7.93
N SER A 282 -12.22 -20.57 8.94
CA SER A 282 -11.16 -21.41 9.52
C SER A 282 -11.71 -22.65 10.21
N THR A 283 -12.82 -22.52 10.92
CA THR A 283 -13.51 -23.63 11.60
C THR A 283 -14.09 -24.63 10.57
N LEU A 284 -14.77 -24.14 9.53
CA LEU A 284 -15.30 -25.00 8.46
C LEU A 284 -14.22 -25.77 7.71
N LYS A 285 -13.02 -25.19 7.61
CA LYS A 285 -11.82 -25.85 7.02
C LYS A 285 -11.05 -26.71 8.04
N LEU A 286 -11.54 -26.85 9.28
CA LEU A 286 -10.87 -27.55 10.38
C LEU A 286 -9.45 -27.04 10.67
N ARG A 287 -9.14 -25.79 10.31
CA ARG A 287 -7.84 -25.13 10.51
C ARG A 287 -7.79 -24.42 11.89
N PHE A 288 -7.83 -25.20 12.97
CA PHE A 288 -7.78 -24.68 14.34
C PHE A 288 -6.44 -24.02 14.68
N ASP A 289 -5.36 -24.45 14.03
CA ASP A 289 -4.05 -23.80 14.09
C ASP A 289 -4.14 -22.35 13.62
N ILE A 290 -4.75 -22.11 12.48
CA ILE A 290 -4.98 -20.77 11.91
C ILE A 290 -5.91 -19.93 12.78
N LEU A 291 -6.93 -20.55 13.39
CA LEU A 291 -7.81 -19.84 14.30
C LEU A 291 -7.04 -19.29 15.52
N LYS A 292 -6.14 -20.11 16.11
CA LYS A 292 -5.27 -19.68 17.20
C LYS A 292 -4.36 -18.51 16.79
N VAL A 293 -3.77 -18.59 15.60
CA VAL A 293 -2.93 -17.50 15.05
C VAL A 293 -3.72 -16.19 14.95
N LYS A 294 -4.94 -16.23 14.39
CA LYS A 294 -5.80 -15.05 14.27
C LYS A 294 -6.17 -14.45 15.63
N CYS A 295 -6.56 -15.29 16.60
CA CYS A 295 -6.86 -14.83 17.96
C CYS A 295 -5.64 -14.18 18.63
N SER A 296 -4.46 -14.81 18.53
CA SER A 296 -3.22 -14.24 19.06
C SER A 296 -2.86 -12.91 18.43
N ALA A 297 -3.05 -12.77 17.12
CA ALA A 297 -2.79 -11.54 16.38
C ALA A 297 -3.73 -10.38 16.82
N ILE A 298 -5.02 -10.65 16.98
CA ILE A 298 -6.00 -9.67 17.48
C ILE A 298 -5.61 -9.25 18.90
N LYS A 299 -5.29 -10.20 19.79
CA LYS A 299 -4.82 -9.92 21.14
C LYS A 299 -3.59 -9.00 21.13
N SER A 300 -2.58 -9.32 20.33
CA SER A 300 -1.38 -8.50 20.18
C SER A 300 -1.70 -7.09 19.66
N GLY A 301 -2.64 -6.97 18.71
CA GLY A 301 -3.11 -5.66 18.23
C GLY A 301 -3.76 -4.83 19.33
N ILE A 302 -4.60 -5.44 20.18
CA ILE A 302 -5.24 -4.79 21.32
C ILE A 302 -4.22 -4.38 22.38
N GLU A 303 -3.23 -5.24 22.66
CA GLU A 303 -2.13 -4.94 23.60
C GLU A 303 -1.32 -3.74 23.11
N PHE A 304 -0.99 -3.69 21.82
CA PHE A 304 -0.31 -2.53 21.24
C PHE A 304 -1.15 -1.25 21.36
N ILE A 305 -2.44 -1.28 21.06
CA ILE A 305 -3.35 -0.12 21.21
C ILE A 305 -3.36 0.42 22.65
N ARG A 306 -3.15 -0.43 23.65
CA ARG A 306 -3.09 -0.06 25.08
C ARG A 306 -1.71 0.40 25.52
N SER A 307 -0.67 0.17 24.73
CA SER A 307 0.72 0.47 25.08
C SER A 307 1.01 1.99 25.16
N ASN A 308 2.10 2.33 25.82
CA ASN A 308 2.59 3.72 25.86
C ASN A 308 3.09 4.17 24.49
N GLU A 309 3.67 3.26 23.71
CA GLU A 309 4.10 3.54 22.35
C GLU A 309 2.92 4.02 21.49
N TYR A 310 1.81 3.28 21.49
CA TYR A 310 0.61 3.70 20.73
C TYR A 310 0.04 5.04 21.23
N LYS A 311 0.06 5.28 22.55
CA LYS A 311 -0.44 6.54 23.14
C LYS A 311 0.41 7.75 22.76
N SER A 312 1.70 7.55 22.48
CA SER A 312 2.61 8.61 22.03
C SER A 312 2.47 8.93 20.53
N LEU A 313 1.79 8.10 19.75
CA LEU A 313 1.55 8.37 18.33
C LEU A 313 0.65 9.58 18.15
N PRO A 314 0.95 10.50 17.21
CA PRO A 314 0.12 11.65 16.95
C PRO A 314 -1.28 11.25 16.48
N LEU A 315 -2.25 12.12 16.73
CA LEU A 315 -3.60 12.00 16.17
C LEU A 315 -3.56 12.21 14.65
N ILE A 316 -4.53 11.61 13.96
CA ILE A 316 -4.64 11.64 12.50
C ILE A 316 -5.88 12.46 12.14
#